data_a3bafb82cc2b5e5c1f7e25caa6ef9a5f
#
_entry.id   a3bafb82cc2b5e5c1f7e25caa6ef9a5f
#
_cell.length_a   1.000
_cell.length_b   1.000
_cell.length_c   1.000
_cell.angle_alpha   90.00
_cell.angle_beta   90.00
_cell.angle_gamma   90.00
#
_symmetry.space_group_name_H-M   'P 1'
#
loop_
_entity.id
_entity.type
_entity.pdbx_description
1 polymer ?
#
loop_
_entity_poly.entity_id
_entity_poly.type
_entity_poly.pdbx_seq_one_letter_code
_entity_poly.pdbx_strand_id
1 'polypeptide(L)'
;MREIELCDPRRSFVREVVKTVLEARCAAVVLVHNHPSQICEPSAADELITKRLRAALEVVDVRVVDHLIVGGAELMSFAERGLL
;
A
#
# COMPACT_ATOMS: atom_id res chain seq x y z
N MET A 1 11.10 8.69 2.80
CA MET A 1 10.16 7.70 2.25
C MET A 1 10.23 6.41 3.05
N ARG A 2 9.13 5.80 3.32
CA ARG A 2 9.06 4.57 4.10
C ARG A 2 8.37 3.48 3.30
N GLU A 3 8.91 2.26 3.35
CA GLU A 3 8.28 1.07 2.78
C GLU A 3 7.46 0.38 3.86
N ILE A 4 6.20 0.05 3.54
CA ILE A 4 5.30 -0.63 4.47
C ILE A 4 4.76 -1.87 3.80
N GLU A 5 5.00 -3.02 4.42
CA GLU A 5 4.52 -4.30 3.92
C GLU A 5 3.10 -4.55 4.41
N LEU A 6 2.22 -4.90 3.48
CA LEU A 6 0.82 -5.19 3.75
C LEU A 6 0.65 -6.70 3.87
N CYS A 7 0.50 -7.22 5.08
CA CYS A 7 0.44 -8.67 5.28
C CYS A 7 -0.90 -9.20 5.76
N ASP A 8 -1.80 -8.41 6.26
CA ASP A 8 -3.11 -8.89 6.68
C ASP A 8 -4.19 -7.83 6.49
N PRO A 9 -5.01 -7.94 5.40
CA PRO A 9 -6.04 -6.94 5.11
C PRO A 9 -7.31 -7.09 5.95
N ARG A 10 -7.41 -8.07 6.83
CA ARG A 10 -8.65 -8.36 7.54
C ARG A 10 -8.89 -7.50 8.77
N ARG A 11 -7.92 -6.76 9.22
CA ARG A 11 -8.06 -5.92 10.41
C ARG A 11 -7.99 -4.45 10.07
N SER A 12 -8.02 -3.62 11.08
CA SER A 12 -7.92 -2.17 10.98
C SER A 12 -6.60 -1.76 10.32
N PHE A 13 -6.44 -2.22 9.13
CA PHE A 13 -5.24 -2.12 8.35
C PHE A 13 -4.84 -0.68 8.14
N VAL A 14 -5.84 0.14 7.79
CA VAL A 14 -5.63 1.57 7.59
C VAL A 14 -5.09 2.21 8.87
N ARG A 15 -5.69 1.88 10.01
CA ARG A 15 -5.25 2.42 11.30
C ARG A 15 -3.82 2.03 11.63
N GLU A 16 -3.44 0.77 11.38
CA GLU A 16 -2.08 0.31 11.66
C GLU A 16 -1.05 0.97 10.77
N VAL A 17 -1.36 1.16 9.50
CA VAL A 17 -0.48 1.86 8.58
C VAL A 17 -0.32 3.32 9.00
N VAL A 18 -1.41 4.01 9.31
CA VAL A 18 -1.36 5.40 9.76
C VAL A 18 -0.50 5.53 11.03
N LYS A 19 -0.69 4.63 11.97
CA LYS A 19 0.09 4.62 13.21
C LYS A 19 1.58 4.47 12.92
N THR A 20 1.95 3.50 12.08
CA THR A 20 3.33 3.26 11.70
C THR A 20 3.95 4.49 11.03
N VAL A 21 3.22 5.11 10.12
CA VAL A 21 3.66 6.29 9.39
C VAL A 21 3.90 7.46 10.34
N LEU A 22 2.99 7.68 11.28
CA LEU A 22 3.12 8.77 12.25
C LEU A 22 4.31 8.53 13.20
N GLU A 23 4.49 7.30 13.66
CA GLU A 23 5.63 6.95 14.51
C GLU A 23 6.95 7.13 13.79
N ALA A 24 7.00 6.79 12.51
CA ALA A 24 8.20 6.91 11.69
C ALA A 24 8.46 8.34 11.21
N ARG A 25 7.49 9.24 11.38
CA ARG A 25 7.59 10.65 10.96
C ARG A 25 7.96 10.82 9.49
N CYS A 26 7.46 9.94 8.63
CA CYS A 26 7.75 10.03 7.21
C CYS A 26 6.69 10.86 6.48
N ALA A 27 7.10 11.52 5.39
CA ALA A 27 6.24 12.34 4.55
C ALA A 27 5.75 11.61 3.31
N ALA A 28 6.31 10.44 3.02
CA ALA A 28 5.94 9.64 1.86
C ALA A 28 6.17 8.16 2.15
N VAL A 29 5.36 7.30 1.53
CA VAL A 29 5.45 5.85 1.72
C VAL A 29 5.29 5.12 0.41
N VAL A 30 5.86 3.93 0.34
CA VAL A 30 5.60 2.94 -0.70
C VAL A 30 4.97 1.75 0.00
N LEU A 31 3.80 1.32 -0.49
CA LEU A 31 3.12 0.14 0.04
C LEU A 31 3.61 -1.08 -0.73
N VAL A 32 3.87 -2.17 -0.02
CA VAL A 32 4.32 -3.43 -0.63
C VAL A 32 3.40 -4.55 -0.19
N HIS A 33 2.93 -5.33 -1.15
CA HIS A 33 2.00 -6.42 -0.91
C HIS A 33 2.50 -7.69 -1.61
N ASN A 34 2.66 -8.75 -0.87
CA ASN A 34 3.08 -10.04 -1.42
C ASN A 34 1.85 -10.91 -1.69
N HIS A 35 1.66 -11.31 -2.97
CA HIS A 35 0.58 -12.22 -3.35
C HIS A 35 1.11 -13.66 -3.30
N PRO A 36 0.60 -14.51 -2.39
CA PRO A 36 1.07 -15.90 -2.30
C PRO A 36 0.81 -16.72 -3.56
N SER A 37 -0.18 -16.32 -4.35
CA SER A 37 -0.53 -17.00 -5.60
C SER A 37 0.49 -16.78 -6.72
N GLN A 38 1.47 -15.92 -6.51
CA GLN A 38 2.48 -15.52 -7.49
C GLN A 38 1.90 -14.80 -8.72
N ILE A 39 0.66 -14.34 -8.63
CA ILE A 39 0.02 -13.53 -9.66
C ILE A 39 0.03 -12.07 -9.19
N CYS A 40 0.61 -11.18 -9.99
CA CYS A 40 0.75 -9.78 -9.63
C CYS A 40 -0.48 -8.91 -9.95
N GLU A 41 -1.56 -9.49 -10.45
CA GLU A 41 -2.76 -8.72 -10.75
C GLU A 41 -3.42 -8.24 -9.46
N PRO A 42 -3.76 -6.93 -9.37
CA PRO A 42 -4.44 -6.42 -8.20
C PRO A 42 -5.88 -6.92 -8.17
N SER A 43 -6.35 -7.31 -6.99
CA SER A 43 -7.76 -7.63 -6.80
C SER A 43 -8.55 -6.35 -6.56
N ALA A 44 -9.89 -6.45 -6.63
CA ALA A 44 -10.74 -5.33 -6.28
C ALA A 44 -10.50 -4.89 -4.84
N ALA A 45 -10.23 -5.84 -3.94
CA ALA A 45 -9.90 -5.53 -2.56
C ALA A 45 -8.60 -4.75 -2.44
N ASP A 46 -7.58 -5.11 -3.24
CA ASP A 46 -6.31 -4.39 -3.26
C ASP A 46 -6.49 -2.94 -3.69
N GLU A 47 -7.28 -2.71 -4.73
CA GLU A 47 -7.56 -1.37 -5.21
C GLU A 47 -8.34 -0.55 -4.17
N LEU A 48 -9.30 -1.17 -3.52
CA LEU A 48 -10.11 -0.50 -2.50
C LEU A 48 -9.26 -0.10 -1.30
N ILE A 49 -8.43 -1.02 -0.78
CA ILE A 49 -7.59 -0.71 0.37
C ILE A 49 -6.56 0.38 0.03
N THR A 50 -6.06 0.39 -1.19
CA THR A 50 -5.13 1.42 -1.64
C THR A 50 -5.79 2.80 -1.63
N LYS A 51 -7.02 2.90 -2.12
CA LYS A 51 -7.78 4.15 -2.11
C LYS A 51 -8.02 4.64 -0.69
N ARG A 52 -8.38 3.74 0.21
CA ARG A 52 -8.63 4.07 1.61
C ARG A 52 -7.36 4.55 2.31
N LEU A 53 -6.24 3.87 2.05
CA LEU A 53 -4.95 4.25 2.62
C LEU A 53 -4.51 5.62 2.11
N ARG A 54 -4.66 5.88 0.82
CA ARG A 54 -4.32 7.19 0.26
C ARG A 54 -5.13 8.29 0.91
N ALA A 55 -6.44 8.09 1.05
CA ALA A 55 -7.31 9.09 1.65
C ALA A 55 -6.94 9.36 3.10
N ALA A 56 -6.69 8.31 3.88
CA ALA A 56 -6.33 8.44 5.28
C ALA A 56 -4.97 9.11 5.47
N LEU A 57 -3.98 8.73 4.68
CA LEU A 57 -2.63 9.29 4.77
C LEU A 57 -2.57 10.72 4.28
N GLU A 58 -3.40 11.08 3.31
CA GLU A 58 -3.50 12.46 2.83
C GLU A 58 -3.95 13.40 3.94
N VAL A 59 -4.84 12.94 4.81
CA VAL A 59 -5.33 13.74 5.95
C VAL A 59 -4.17 14.14 6.88
N VAL A 60 -3.14 13.32 6.98
CA VAL A 60 -1.98 13.59 7.82
C VAL A 60 -0.75 14.02 7.01
N ASP A 61 -0.98 14.50 5.80
CA ASP A 61 0.05 15.03 4.90
C ASP A 61 1.14 14.02 4.54
N VAL A 62 0.75 12.75 4.38
CA VAL A 62 1.65 11.69 3.94
C VAL A 62 1.22 11.22 2.56
N ARG A 63 2.17 11.22 1.63
CA ARG A 63 1.91 10.83 0.25
C ARG A 63 2.22 9.35 0.02
N VAL A 64 1.29 8.65 -0.63
CA VAL A 64 1.54 7.29 -1.14
C VAL A 64 2.17 7.44 -2.52
N VAL A 65 3.43 7.07 -2.62
CA VAL A 65 4.21 7.20 -3.87
C VAL A 65 3.85 6.07 -4.82
N ASP A 66 3.70 4.86 -4.30
CA ASP A 66 3.35 3.70 -5.10
C ASP A 66 2.79 2.60 -4.20
N HIS A 67 2.16 1.62 -4.83
CA HIS A 67 1.77 0.36 -4.23
C HIS A 67 2.30 -0.74 -5.13
N LEU A 68 3.21 -1.53 -4.61
CA LEU A 68 3.87 -2.61 -5.35
C LEU A 68 3.29 -3.95 -4.93
N ILE A 69 2.90 -4.76 -5.91
CA ILE A 69 2.48 -6.13 -5.64
C ILE A 69 3.60 -7.05 -6.14
N VAL A 70 4.09 -7.89 -5.24
CA VAL A 70 5.12 -8.87 -5.54
C VAL A 70 4.46 -10.24 -5.66
N GLY A 71 4.65 -10.90 -6.80
CA GLY A 71 4.13 -12.24 -7.03
C GLY A 71 5.19 -13.10 -7.68
N GLY A 72 5.79 -14.03 -6.92
CA GLY A 72 6.89 -14.85 -7.43
C GLY A 72 8.06 -13.96 -7.86
N ALA A 73 8.45 -14.07 -9.13
CA ALA A 73 9.54 -13.27 -9.70
C ALA A 73 9.06 -11.97 -10.34
N GLU A 74 7.77 -11.68 -10.27
CA GLU A 74 7.19 -10.51 -10.91
C GLU A 74 6.87 -9.41 -9.92
N LEU A 75 6.81 -8.18 -10.42
CA LEU A 75 6.50 -6.99 -9.65
C LEU A 75 5.54 -6.13 -10.46
N MET A 76 4.46 -5.67 -9.81
CA MET A 76 3.49 -4.79 -10.43
C MET A 76 3.41 -3.47 -9.66
N SER A 77 3.43 -2.36 -10.38
CA SER A 77 3.33 -1.03 -9.80
C SER A 77 1.96 -0.41 -10.10
N PHE A 78 1.25 0.02 -9.07
CA PHE A 78 0.00 0.74 -9.22
C PHE A 78 0.19 2.07 -9.95
N ALA A 79 1.28 2.77 -9.65
CA ALA A 79 1.57 4.05 -10.28
C ALA A 79 1.77 3.89 -11.79
N GLU A 80 2.50 2.85 -12.21
CA GLU A 80 2.72 2.59 -13.63
C GLU A 80 1.45 2.24 -14.37
N ARG A 81 0.50 1.62 -13.69
CA ARG A 81 -0.79 1.25 -14.29
C ARG A 81 -1.85 2.34 -14.18
N GLY A 82 -1.51 3.46 -13.57
CA GLY A 82 -2.47 4.54 -13.37
C GLY A 82 -3.56 4.24 -12.36
N LEU A 83 -3.28 3.38 -11.39
CA LEU A 83 -4.24 2.98 -10.35
C LEU A 83 -4.10 3.78 -9.06
N LEU A 84 -3.18 4.73 -9.02
CA LEU A 84 -3.03 5.66 -7.90
C LEU A 84 -3.66 7.00 -8.20
#